data_454d9c9cdb8d12a1ef803b7472fcb85d
#
_entry.id   454d9c9cdb8d12a1ef803b7472fcb85d
#
_cell.length_a   1.000
_cell.length_b   1.000
_cell.length_c   1.000
_cell.angle_alpha   90.00
_cell.angle_beta   90.00
_cell.angle_gamma   90.00
#
_symmetry.space_group_name_H-M   'P 1'
#
loop_
_entity.id
_entity.type
_entity.pdbx_description
1 polymer ?
#
loop_
_entity_poly.entity_id
_entity_poly.type
_entity_poly.pdbx_seq_one_letter_code
_entity_poly.pdbx_strand_id
1 'polypeptide(L)'
;MKKICIVAGARPNFIKVAPLIRAIVSAKDSGHDIGYQLVYTGMEDDPTLENSLFEDLEIAKPDVYLAVDCENLNELTGHVMAKFEKYLQENPADVVVVVDDLASTMAVAIVTKKQGIQLAHIAAGTRSFDISMPKEINRLVIDGLSDILFTAGISNNSIANKEGAELSKVYMVGNILIDNIRFLKNKMSRPSLMDEHGLEDGKYLVLTINRKVLLADRDKLNALLFVIDAEARKAGVKVIAPLRGKALDRKSVV
;
A
#
# COMPACT_ATOMS: atom_id res chain seq x y z
N MET A 1 14.52 -14.13 -20.49
CA MET A 1 13.34 -13.69 -19.71
C MET A 1 13.76 -12.70 -18.66
N LYS A 2 13.24 -11.48 -18.70
CA LYS A 2 13.41 -10.49 -17.63
C LYS A 2 12.63 -10.94 -16.39
N LYS A 3 13.32 -11.07 -15.26
CA LYS A 3 12.76 -11.55 -13.99
C LYS A 3 12.53 -10.39 -13.04
N ILE A 4 11.28 -10.12 -12.70
CA ILE A 4 10.87 -9.06 -11.77
C ILE A 4 10.48 -9.70 -10.44
N CYS A 5 11.11 -9.28 -9.34
CA CYS A 5 10.68 -9.62 -7.99
C CYS A 5 9.81 -8.47 -7.45
N ILE A 6 8.53 -8.71 -7.21
CA ILE A 6 7.60 -7.73 -6.63
C ILE A 6 7.43 -8.06 -5.16
N VAL A 7 7.71 -7.10 -4.27
CA VAL A 7 7.65 -7.34 -2.83
C VAL A 7 6.53 -6.51 -2.19
N ALA A 8 5.66 -7.20 -1.45
CA ALA A 8 4.59 -6.62 -0.65
C ALA A 8 4.83 -6.91 0.84
N GLY A 9 4.58 -5.92 1.70
CA GLY A 9 4.76 -6.04 3.15
C GLY A 9 3.46 -5.89 3.95
N ALA A 10 2.35 -5.55 3.29
CA ALA A 10 1.04 -5.41 3.91
C ALA A 10 -0.07 -5.44 2.86
N ARG A 11 -1.31 -5.69 3.31
CA ARG A 11 -2.51 -5.72 2.44
C ARG A 11 -2.63 -4.54 1.46
N PRO A 12 -2.40 -3.27 1.84
CA PRO A 12 -2.48 -2.15 0.90
C PRO A 12 -1.48 -2.21 -0.26
N ASN A 13 -0.35 -2.89 -0.08
CA ASN A 13 0.64 -3.04 -1.14
C ASN A 13 0.09 -3.89 -2.30
N PHE A 14 -0.67 -4.96 -2.01
CA PHE A 14 -1.28 -5.79 -3.06
C PHE A 14 -2.21 -4.98 -3.95
N ILE A 15 -2.99 -4.06 -3.37
CA ILE A 15 -3.87 -3.16 -4.12
C ILE A 15 -3.05 -2.30 -5.11
N LYS A 16 -1.85 -1.86 -4.70
CA LYS A 16 -0.99 -1.00 -5.54
C LYS A 16 -0.18 -1.77 -6.58
N VAL A 17 0.23 -3.00 -6.28
CA VAL A 17 1.00 -3.79 -7.24
C VAL A 17 0.12 -4.58 -8.21
N ALA A 18 -1.17 -4.76 -7.94
CA ALA A 18 -2.08 -5.49 -8.79
C ALA A 18 -2.14 -4.98 -10.25
N PRO A 19 -2.23 -3.66 -10.51
CA PRO A 19 -2.18 -3.15 -11.88
C PRO A 19 -0.88 -3.51 -12.60
N LEU A 20 0.25 -3.45 -11.89
CA LEU A 20 1.55 -3.84 -12.46
C LEU A 20 1.59 -5.34 -12.79
N ILE A 21 1.11 -6.19 -11.88
CA ILE A 21 1.06 -7.63 -12.08
C ILE A 21 0.22 -7.96 -13.32
N ARG A 22 -0.98 -7.40 -13.44
CA ARG A 22 -1.84 -7.60 -14.63
C ARG A 22 -1.18 -7.12 -15.91
N ALA A 23 -0.47 -5.99 -15.87
CA ALA A 23 0.27 -5.49 -17.02
C ALA A 23 1.43 -6.42 -17.43
N ILE A 24 2.16 -7.00 -16.47
CA ILE A 24 3.23 -7.97 -16.75
C ILE A 24 2.65 -9.26 -17.36
N VAL A 25 1.53 -9.76 -16.81
CA VAL A 25 0.85 -10.94 -17.36
C VAL A 25 0.41 -10.68 -18.80
N SER A 26 -0.25 -9.55 -19.06
CA SER A 26 -0.68 -9.17 -20.41
C SER A 26 0.50 -9.01 -21.39
N ALA A 27 1.61 -8.43 -20.93
CA ALA A 27 2.82 -8.31 -21.75
C ALA A 27 3.41 -9.69 -22.09
N LYS A 28 3.46 -10.60 -21.11
CA LYS A 28 3.92 -11.98 -21.33
C LYS A 28 3.04 -12.70 -22.34
N ASP A 29 1.72 -12.60 -22.20
CA ASP A 29 0.74 -13.22 -23.13
C ASP A 29 0.84 -12.63 -24.54
N SER A 30 1.30 -11.38 -24.66
CA SER A 30 1.58 -10.71 -25.93
C SER A 30 2.96 -11.06 -26.51
N GLY A 31 3.69 -12.01 -25.91
CA GLY A 31 4.96 -12.53 -26.42
C GLY A 31 6.21 -11.79 -25.91
N HIS A 32 6.10 -10.87 -24.94
CA HIS A 32 7.27 -10.28 -24.32
C HIS A 32 7.96 -11.29 -23.37
N ASP A 33 9.29 -11.32 -23.40
CA ASP A 33 10.10 -12.23 -22.58
C ASP A 33 10.30 -11.66 -21.16
N ILE A 34 9.21 -11.60 -20.39
CA ILE A 34 9.11 -11.02 -19.06
C ILE A 34 8.32 -11.94 -18.11
N GLY A 35 8.70 -11.96 -16.84
CA GLY A 35 7.98 -12.66 -15.79
C GLY A 35 8.18 -12.02 -14.43
N TYR A 36 7.34 -12.39 -13.47
CA TYR A 36 7.44 -11.89 -12.11
C TYR A 36 7.35 -13.03 -11.08
N GLN A 37 7.83 -12.74 -9.88
CA GLN A 37 7.51 -13.45 -8.65
C GLN A 37 6.99 -12.46 -7.63
N LEU A 38 5.91 -12.82 -6.95
CA LEU A 38 5.30 -12.01 -5.89
C LEU A 38 5.71 -12.55 -4.53
N VAL A 39 6.44 -11.74 -3.79
CA VAL A 39 6.96 -12.08 -2.45
C VAL A 39 6.21 -11.29 -1.40
N TYR A 40 5.70 -11.97 -0.38
CA TYR A 40 5.13 -11.35 0.81
C TYR A 40 6.10 -11.46 1.98
N THR A 41 6.34 -10.36 2.70
CA THR A 41 7.29 -10.38 3.84
C THR A 41 6.71 -11.00 5.10
N GLY A 42 5.38 -11.04 5.24
CA GLY A 42 4.67 -11.60 6.40
C GLY A 42 4.36 -13.08 6.30
N MET A 43 3.45 -13.52 7.16
CA MET A 43 3.01 -14.90 7.31
C MET A 43 1.98 -15.29 6.24
N GLU A 44 1.94 -16.56 5.86
CA GLU A 44 0.95 -17.09 4.90
C GLU A 44 -0.47 -17.04 5.45
N ASP A 45 -0.62 -17.22 6.76
CA ASP A 45 -1.89 -17.19 7.49
C ASP A 45 -2.28 -15.80 8.01
N ASP A 46 -1.69 -14.73 7.44
CA ASP A 46 -2.06 -13.35 7.79
C ASP A 46 -3.58 -13.12 7.59
N PRO A 47 -4.33 -12.87 8.66
CA PRO A 47 -5.79 -12.74 8.59
C PRO A 47 -6.24 -11.51 7.78
N THR A 48 -5.34 -10.60 7.43
CA THR A 48 -5.64 -9.44 6.58
C THR A 48 -5.61 -9.78 5.10
N LEU A 49 -5.07 -10.96 4.72
CA LEU A 49 -4.94 -11.44 3.34
C LEU A 49 -6.05 -12.46 3.00
N GLU A 50 -7.29 -12.02 3.08
CA GLU A 50 -8.45 -12.82 2.68
C GLU A 50 -8.36 -13.22 1.19
N ASN A 51 -8.89 -14.39 0.84
CA ASN A 51 -8.93 -14.87 -0.56
C ASN A 51 -9.62 -13.87 -1.49
N SER A 52 -10.72 -13.27 -1.03
CA SER A 52 -11.46 -12.24 -1.75
C SER A 52 -10.59 -11.06 -2.22
N LEU A 53 -9.52 -10.72 -1.48
CA LEU A 53 -8.60 -9.67 -1.91
C LEU A 53 -7.94 -9.98 -3.25
N PHE A 54 -7.46 -11.21 -3.42
CA PHE A 54 -6.77 -11.64 -4.64
C PHE A 54 -7.75 -11.90 -5.79
N GLU A 55 -8.92 -12.43 -5.48
CA GLU A 55 -10.02 -12.64 -6.43
C GLU A 55 -10.52 -11.31 -7.00
N ASP A 56 -10.81 -10.32 -6.12
CA ASP A 56 -11.26 -8.98 -6.52
C ASP A 56 -10.21 -8.25 -7.36
N LEU A 57 -8.94 -8.39 -7.02
CA LEU A 57 -7.83 -7.76 -7.75
C LEU A 57 -7.44 -8.51 -9.02
N GLU A 58 -7.95 -9.73 -9.24
CA GLU A 58 -7.58 -10.66 -10.33
C GLU A 58 -6.06 -10.85 -10.44
N ILE A 59 -5.44 -11.18 -9.31
CA ILE A 59 -4.03 -11.54 -9.23
C ILE A 59 -3.85 -12.84 -8.45
N ALA A 60 -2.76 -13.54 -8.71
CA ALA A 60 -2.37 -14.71 -7.92
C ALA A 60 -1.97 -14.30 -6.50
N LYS A 61 -2.09 -15.24 -5.56
CA LYS A 61 -1.49 -15.11 -4.23
C LYS A 61 0.04 -15.03 -4.34
N PRO A 62 0.74 -14.57 -3.28
CA PRO A 62 2.20 -14.59 -3.26
C PRO A 62 2.77 -15.97 -3.59
N ASP A 63 3.82 -15.98 -4.41
CA ASP A 63 4.60 -17.19 -4.71
C ASP A 63 5.45 -17.59 -3.52
N VAL A 64 5.85 -16.61 -2.69
CA VAL A 64 6.74 -16.79 -1.55
C VAL A 64 6.30 -15.94 -0.37
N TYR A 65 6.34 -16.53 0.82
CA TYR A 65 6.12 -15.90 2.11
C TYR A 65 7.44 -15.94 2.90
N LEU A 66 7.97 -14.77 3.28
CA LEU A 66 9.18 -14.73 4.09
C LEU A 66 8.92 -15.09 5.56
N ALA A 67 7.65 -15.16 5.95
CA ALA A 67 7.19 -15.56 7.27
C ALA A 67 7.88 -14.77 8.40
N VAL A 68 7.87 -13.43 8.29
CA VAL A 68 8.36 -12.54 9.34
C VAL A 68 7.17 -11.95 10.08
N ASP A 69 7.13 -12.21 11.38
CA ASP A 69 6.14 -11.65 12.31
C ASP A 69 6.89 -11.11 13.53
N CYS A 70 6.94 -9.77 13.67
CA CYS A 70 7.59 -9.06 14.76
C CYS A 70 6.82 -7.79 15.07
N GLU A 71 6.55 -7.53 16.35
CA GLU A 71 5.93 -6.28 16.78
C GLU A 71 6.90 -5.09 16.71
N ASN A 72 8.17 -5.33 17.00
CA ASN A 72 9.22 -4.32 16.93
C ASN A 72 9.66 -4.11 15.49
N LEU A 73 9.53 -2.88 14.98
CA LEU A 73 9.85 -2.55 13.59
C LEU A 73 11.34 -2.67 13.25
N ASN A 74 12.25 -2.47 14.20
CA ASN A 74 13.69 -2.63 13.96
C ASN A 74 14.06 -4.12 13.86
N GLU A 75 13.48 -4.95 14.72
CA GLU A 75 13.62 -6.41 14.67
C GLU A 75 13.04 -6.96 13.38
N LEU A 76 11.83 -6.53 13.00
CA LEU A 76 11.21 -6.87 11.73
C LEU A 76 12.13 -6.52 10.55
N THR A 77 12.72 -5.33 10.55
CA THR A 77 13.66 -4.89 9.51
C THR A 77 14.83 -5.87 9.38
N GLY A 78 15.46 -6.23 10.51
CA GLY A 78 16.60 -7.17 10.52
C GLY A 78 16.22 -8.56 10.01
N HIS A 79 15.08 -9.10 10.44
CA HIS A 79 14.61 -10.42 10.00
C HIS A 79 14.23 -10.43 8.51
N VAL A 80 13.55 -9.39 8.01
CA VAL A 80 13.25 -9.26 6.59
C VAL A 80 14.53 -9.20 5.77
N MET A 81 15.53 -8.41 6.19
CA MET A 81 16.83 -8.35 5.51
C MET A 81 17.47 -9.74 5.38
N ALA A 82 17.58 -10.47 6.47
CA ALA A 82 18.21 -11.79 6.47
C ALA A 82 17.49 -12.81 5.58
N LYS A 83 16.15 -12.86 5.68
CA LYS A 83 15.35 -13.81 4.90
C LYS A 83 15.27 -13.42 3.42
N PHE A 84 15.17 -12.14 3.12
CA PHE A 84 15.11 -11.68 1.73
C PHE A 84 16.46 -11.82 1.02
N GLU A 85 17.57 -11.62 1.72
CA GLU A 85 18.91 -11.89 1.19
C GLU A 85 19.04 -13.35 0.74
N LYS A 86 18.68 -14.28 1.62
CA LYS A 86 18.69 -15.70 1.29
C LYS A 86 17.79 -16.03 0.09
N TYR A 87 16.58 -15.46 0.08
CA TYR A 87 15.65 -15.64 -1.04
C TYR A 87 16.26 -15.18 -2.37
N LEU A 88 16.88 -14.00 -2.43
CA LEU A 88 17.49 -13.48 -3.66
C LEU A 88 18.70 -14.29 -4.14
N GLN A 89 19.46 -14.90 -3.23
CA GLN A 89 20.55 -15.79 -3.58
C GLN A 89 20.06 -17.08 -4.28
N GLU A 90 18.89 -17.57 -3.86
CA GLU A 90 18.26 -18.77 -4.44
C GLU A 90 17.40 -18.41 -5.67
N ASN A 91 16.87 -17.19 -5.74
CA ASN A 91 15.94 -16.71 -6.78
C ASN A 91 16.42 -15.37 -7.37
N PRO A 92 17.45 -15.39 -8.22
CA PRO A 92 17.99 -14.13 -8.77
C PRO A 92 16.97 -13.41 -9.62
N ALA A 93 16.89 -12.07 -9.44
CA ALA A 93 16.02 -11.16 -10.16
C ALA A 93 16.84 -10.09 -10.89
N ASP A 94 16.32 -9.62 -12.03
CA ASP A 94 16.91 -8.47 -12.74
C ASP A 94 16.51 -7.14 -12.09
N VAL A 95 15.28 -7.08 -11.57
CA VAL A 95 14.71 -5.89 -10.92
C VAL A 95 13.88 -6.33 -9.72
N VAL A 96 14.05 -5.64 -8.61
CA VAL A 96 13.15 -5.72 -7.45
C VAL A 96 12.26 -4.50 -7.44
N VAL A 97 10.95 -4.70 -7.35
CA VAL A 97 9.94 -3.64 -7.24
C VAL A 97 9.41 -3.60 -5.83
N VAL A 98 9.51 -2.46 -5.21
CA VAL A 98 8.96 -2.19 -3.87
C VAL A 98 7.89 -1.09 -3.93
N VAL A 99 7.03 -1.06 -2.92
CA VAL A 99 5.90 -0.11 -2.87
C VAL A 99 5.70 0.43 -1.46
N ASP A 100 5.37 1.71 -1.36
CA ASP A 100 5.15 2.43 -0.10
C ASP A 100 6.39 2.52 0.82
N ASP A 101 6.14 2.67 2.12
CA ASP A 101 7.08 3.15 3.11
C ASP A 101 7.16 2.28 4.38
N LEU A 102 6.95 0.98 4.25
CA LEU A 102 7.03 0.07 5.38
C LEU A 102 8.48 -0.19 5.81
N ALA A 103 8.68 -0.62 7.05
CA ALA A 103 9.98 -1.09 7.53
C ALA A 103 10.49 -2.29 6.71
N SER A 104 9.58 -3.21 6.33
CA SER A 104 9.90 -4.31 5.42
C SER A 104 10.27 -3.84 4.03
N THR A 105 9.64 -2.79 3.49
CA THR A 105 9.98 -2.18 2.19
C THR A 105 11.41 -1.62 2.23
N MET A 106 11.77 -0.91 3.30
CA MET A 106 13.12 -0.37 3.50
C MET A 106 14.16 -1.49 3.59
N ALA A 107 13.86 -2.56 4.36
CA ALA A 107 14.74 -3.72 4.50
C ALA A 107 15.05 -4.36 3.14
N VAL A 108 14.02 -4.59 2.33
CA VAL A 108 14.13 -5.13 0.96
C VAL A 108 14.96 -4.20 0.08
N ALA A 109 14.75 -2.89 0.13
CA ALA A 109 15.50 -1.92 -0.66
C ALA A 109 17.00 -1.98 -0.36
N ILE A 110 17.38 -2.02 0.92
CA ILE A 110 18.79 -2.13 1.35
C ILE A 110 19.43 -3.41 0.82
N VAL A 111 18.79 -4.56 1.01
CA VAL A 111 19.31 -5.86 0.55
C VAL A 111 19.47 -5.87 -0.96
N THR A 112 18.45 -5.42 -1.71
CA THR A 112 18.47 -5.35 -3.18
C THR A 112 19.70 -4.61 -3.67
N LYS A 113 19.96 -3.44 -3.11
CA LYS A 113 21.11 -2.60 -3.54
C LYS A 113 22.45 -3.18 -3.13
N LYS A 114 22.55 -3.80 -1.95
CA LYS A 114 23.79 -4.49 -1.52
C LYS A 114 24.11 -5.71 -2.38
N GLN A 115 23.11 -6.34 -2.99
CA GLN A 115 23.27 -7.43 -3.94
C GLN A 115 23.52 -6.96 -5.39
N GLY A 116 23.58 -5.64 -5.64
CA GLY A 116 23.82 -5.06 -6.97
C GLY A 116 22.64 -5.17 -7.93
N ILE A 117 21.44 -5.47 -7.43
CA ILE A 117 20.22 -5.62 -8.23
C ILE A 117 19.56 -4.26 -8.42
N GLN A 118 18.89 -4.06 -9.57
CA GLN A 118 18.16 -2.85 -9.86
C GLN A 118 16.92 -2.75 -8.96
N LEU A 119 16.71 -1.58 -8.35
CA LEU A 119 15.60 -1.29 -7.45
C LEU A 119 14.63 -0.29 -8.08
N ALA A 120 13.35 -0.63 -8.13
CA ALA A 120 12.27 0.25 -8.56
C ALA A 120 11.29 0.52 -7.41
N HIS A 121 10.94 1.78 -7.16
CA HIS A 121 10.02 2.17 -6.09
C HIS A 121 8.72 2.78 -6.65
N ILE A 122 7.58 2.19 -6.29
CA ILE A 122 6.23 2.70 -6.60
C ILE A 122 5.75 3.59 -5.45
N ALA A 123 5.14 4.74 -5.79
CA ALA A 123 4.73 5.82 -4.88
C ALA A 123 5.92 6.60 -4.28
N ALA A 124 7.00 6.69 -5.03
CA ALA A 124 8.20 7.45 -4.70
C ALA A 124 7.95 8.96 -4.58
N GLY A 125 8.86 9.66 -3.92
CA GLY A 125 8.81 11.11 -3.75
C GLY A 125 7.71 11.61 -2.78
N THR A 126 7.13 10.74 -1.98
CA THR A 126 6.15 11.13 -0.95
C THR A 126 6.88 11.56 0.31
N ARG A 127 6.56 12.77 0.84
CA ARG A 127 7.18 13.32 2.06
C ARG A 127 6.14 13.93 2.99
N SER A 128 6.36 13.74 4.29
CA SER A 128 5.70 14.50 5.35
C SER A 128 6.56 15.65 5.86
N PHE A 129 7.88 15.59 5.59
CA PHE A 129 8.92 16.48 6.12
C PHE A 129 9.04 16.45 7.65
N ASP A 130 8.47 15.45 8.28
CA ASP A 130 8.59 15.21 9.72
C ASP A 130 9.47 13.99 9.98
N ILE A 131 10.75 14.25 10.23
CA ILE A 131 11.76 13.21 10.50
C ILE A 131 11.51 12.41 11.79
N SER A 132 10.63 12.91 12.67
CA SER A 132 10.22 12.14 13.86
C SER A 132 9.29 10.97 13.52
N MET A 133 8.74 10.96 12.33
CA MET A 133 7.90 9.86 11.83
C MET A 133 8.77 8.72 11.29
N PRO A 134 8.68 7.49 11.83
CA PRO A 134 9.47 6.35 11.34
C PRO A 134 9.29 6.09 9.84
N LYS A 135 8.11 6.34 9.30
CA LYS A 135 7.82 6.19 7.87
C LYS A 135 8.56 7.20 7.00
N GLU A 136 8.85 8.39 7.51
CA GLU A 136 9.61 9.39 6.75
C GLU A 136 11.06 8.94 6.56
N ILE A 137 11.65 8.34 7.59
CA ILE A 137 12.99 7.73 7.51
C ILE A 137 12.98 6.63 6.43
N ASN A 138 11.97 5.76 6.44
CA ASN A 138 11.87 4.70 5.44
C ASN A 138 11.81 5.27 4.01
N ARG A 139 11.01 6.31 3.77
CA ARG A 139 10.88 6.98 2.46
C ARG A 139 12.19 7.53 1.96
N LEU A 140 12.92 8.24 2.82
CA LEU A 140 14.23 8.81 2.49
C LEU A 140 15.21 7.71 2.07
N VAL A 141 15.27 6.61 2.82
CA VAL A 141 16.17 5.49 2.52
C VAL A 141 15.77 4.79 1.23
N ILE A 142 14.49 4.46 1.04
CA ILE A 142 14.01 3.74 -0.14
C ILE A 142 14.23 4.57 -1.40
N ASP A 143 13.83 5.84 -1.40
CA ASP A 143 13.99 6.71 -2.56
C ASP A 143 15.46 6.95 -2.89
N GLY A 144 16.31 7.19 -1.86
CA GLY A 144 17.73 7.39 -2.03
C GLY A 144 18.49 6.20 -2.60
N LEU A 145 17.97 4.98 -2.39
CA LEU A 145 18.56 3.74 -2.92
C LEU A 145 18.01 3.34 -4.29
N SER A 146 16.85 3.87 -4.69
CA SER A 146 16.14 3.41 -5.88
C SER A 146 16.79 3.89 -7.18
N ASP A 147 16.92 2.97 -8.13
CA ASP A 147 17.37 3.26 -9.49
C ASP A 147 16.25 3.80 -10.37
N ILE A 148 14.99 3.42 -10.05
CA ILE A 148 13.80 3.84 -10.80
C ILE A 148 12.74 4.30 -9.79
N LEU A 149 12.26 5.53 -9.94
CA LEU A 149 11.26 6.13 -9.07
C LEU A 149 9.98 6.42 -9.86
N PHE A 150 8.90 5.72 -9.52
CA PHE A 150 7.58 5.95 -10.08
C PHE A 150 6.78 6.88 -9.17
N THR A 151 6.57 8.13 -9.60
CA THR A 151 5.93 9.18 -8.81
C THR A 151 4.47 9.38 -9.21
N ALA A 152 3.63 9.74 -8.23
CA ALA A 152 2.19 9.90 -8.43
C ALA A 152 1.79 11.27 -9.02
N GLY A 153 2.64 12.27 -8.91
CA GLY A 153 2.31 13.63 -9.38
C GLY A 153 3.49 14.58 -9.37
N ILE A 154 3.22 15.82 -9.79
CA ILE A 154 4.24 16.86 -9.96
C ILE A 154 5.03 17.14 -8.67
N SER A 155 4.34 17.22 -7.53
CA SER A 155 4.99 17.45 -6.24
C SER A 155 5.96 16.34 -5.87
N ASN A 156 5.53 15.08 -6.03
CA ASN A 156 6.38 13.91 -5.77
C ASN A 156 7.60 13.87 -6.70
N ASN A 157 7.38 14.19 -7.98
CA ASN A 157 8.44 14.26 -8.98
C ASN A 157 9.47 15.35 -8.63
N SER A 158 8.98 16.54 -8.21
CA SER A 158 9.85 17.64 -7.79
C SER A 158 10.68 17.28 -6.56
N ILE A 159 10.08 16.57 -5.58
CA ILE A 159 10.78 16.13 -4.37
C ILE A 159 11.89 15.15 -4.73
N ALA A 160 11.58 14.10 -5.49
CA ALA A 160 12.57 13.10 -5.91
C ALA A 160 13.77 13.75 -6.60
N ASN A 161 13.55 14.70 -7.52
CA ASN A 161 14.61 15.41 -8.21
C ASN A 161 15.42 16.31 -7.26
N LYS A 162 14.79 17.01 -6.33
CA LYS A 162 15.47 17.87 -5.35
C LYS A 162 16.34 17.09 -4.37
N GLU A 163 15.97 15.86 -4.07
CA GLU A 163 16.73 14.97 -3.18
C GLU A 163 17.85 14.23 -3.90
N GLY A 164 18.12 14.55 -5.15
CA GLY A 164 19.29 14.09 -5.88
C GLY A 164 19.04 12.92 -6.84
N ALA A 165 17.78 12.52 -7.06
CA ALA A 165 17.49 11.55 -8.10
C ALA A 165 17.81 12.12 -9.49
N GLU A 166 18.48 11.33 -10.33
CA GLU A 166 18.71 11.70 -11.72
C GLU A 166 17.38 11.81 -12.47
N LEU A 167 17.21 12.86 -13.27
CA LEU A 167 15.98 13.10 -14.05
C LEU A 167 15.55 11.90 -14.90
N SER A 168 16.53 11.18 -15.45
CA SER A 168 16.33 9.98 -16.26
C SER A 168 15.78 8.77 -15.49
N LYS A 169 15.77 8.84 -14.16
CA LYS A 169 15.33 7.77 -13.27
C LYS A 169 13.96 8.03 -12.64
N VAL A 170 13.38 9.21 -12.83
CA VAL A 170 12.11 9.62 -12.23
C VAL A 170 11.00 9.65 -13.27
N TYR A 171 10.02 8.80 -13.11
CA TYR A 171 8.88 8.65 -14.01
C TYR A 171 7.59 9.07 -13.33
N MET A 172 6.97 10.14 -13.80
CA MET A 172 5.65 10.57 -13.32
C MET A 172 4.57 9.75 -14.02
N VAL A 173 4.06 8.74 -13.34
CA VAL A 173 3.09 7.77 -13.89
C VAL A 173 1.67 7.97 -13.39
N GLY A 174 1.46 8.86 -12.43
CA GLY A 174 0.17 9.05 -11.78
C GLY A 174 -0.06 8.12 -10.58
N ASN A 175 -1.23 8.25 -9.97
CA ASN A 175 -1.60 7.42 -8.82
C ASN A 175 -2.10 6.05 -9.29
N ILE A 176 -1.32 5.00 -9.06
CA ILE A 176 -1.61 3.62 -9.47
C ILE A 176 -2.96 3.08 -8.92
N LEU A 177 -3.52 3.66 -7.86
CA LEU A 177 -4.85 3.27 -7.36
C LEU A 177 -5.97 3.58 -8.37
N ILE A 178 -5.76 4.58 -9.24
CA ILE A 178 -6.73 4.92 -10.29
C ILE A 178 -6.87 3.79 -11.30
N ASP A 179 -5.80 3.03 -11.56
CA ASP A 179 -5.84 1.89 -12.47
C ASP A 179 -6.74 0.77 -11.94
N ASN A 180 -6.76 0.55 -10.61
CA ASN A 180 -7.70 -0.38 -10.00
C ASN A 180 -9.14 0.13 -10.08
N ILE A 181 -9.39 1.42 -9.86
CA ILE A 181 -10.73 2.00 -10.00
C ILE A 181 -11.24 1.82 -11.42
N ARG A 182 -10.39 2.08 -12.43
CA ARG A 182 -10.74 1.88 -13.84
C ARG A 182 -11.02 0.42 -14.16
N PHE A 183 -10.17 -0.48 -13.68
CA PHE A 183 -10.31 -1.92 -13.87
C PHE A 183 -11.59 -2.47 -13.24
N LEU A 184 -11.93 -2.02 -12.04
CA LEU A 184 -13.10 -2.49 -11.30
C LEU A 184 -14.39 -1.75 -11.65
N LYS A 185 -14.34 -0.68 -12.45
CA LYS A 185 -15.49 0.20 -12.71
C LYS A 185 -16.76 -0.54 -13.10
N ASN A 186 -16.65 -1.54 -13.97
CA ASN A 186 -17.79 -2.31 -14.45
C ASN A 186 -18.23 -3.44 -13.49
N LYS A 187 -17.45 -3.68 -12.43
CA LYS A 187 -17.71 -4.69 -11.38
C LYS A 187 -18.27 -4.06 -10.09
N MET A 188 -18.24 -2.72 -10.01
CA MET A 188 -18.80 -2.00 -8.87
C MET A 188 -20.32 -2.14 -8.90
N SER A 189 -20.87 -2.67 -7.81
CA SER A 189 -22.30 -2.78 -7.58
C SER A 189 -22.72 -1.96 -6.37
N ARG A 190 -24.01 -1.62 -6.31
CA ARG A 190 -24.60 -0.98 -5.14
C ARG A 190 -24.50 -1.96 -3.95
N PRO A 191 -23.87 -1.58 -2.81
CA PRO A 191 -23.79 -2.45 -1.64
C PRO A 191 -25.19 -2.70 -1.05
N SER A 192 -25.49 -3.92 -0.59
CA SER A 192 -26.75 -4.28 0.09
C SER A 192 -27.02 -3.40 1.31
N LEU A 193 -25.95 -3.00 2.01
CA LEU A 193 -25.98 -2.07 3.14
C LEU A 193 -26.77 -0.77 2.83
N MET A 194 -26.72 -0.29 1.59
CA MET A 194 -27.46 0.92 1.21
C MET A 194 -28.97 0.70 1.28
N ASP A 195 -29.43 -0.47 0.86
CA ASP A 195 -30.85 -0.83 0.89
C ASP A 195 -31.31 -1.18 2.33
N GLU A 196 -30.48 -1.94 3.06
CA GLU A 196 -30.73 -2.31 4.47
C GLU A 196 -30.90 -1.08 5.38
N HIS A 197 -30.14 -0.02 5.13
CA HIS A 197 -30.21 1.22 5.92
C HIS A 197 -30.98 2.35 5.23
N GLY A 198 -31.62 2.09 4.09
CA GLY A 198 -32.37 3.10 3.34
C GLY A 198 -31.53 4.32 2.99
N LEU A 199 -30.32 4.08 2.44
CA LEU A 199 -29.42 5.15 2.00
C LEU A 199 -29.76 5.53 0.56
N GLU A 200 -29.99 6.81 0.33
CA GLU A 200 -30.21 7.39 -0.99
C GLU A 200 -28.94 8.05 -1.52
N ASP A 201 -28.70 7.97 -2.82
CA ASP A 201 -27.56 8.58 -3.46
C ASP A 201 -27.55 10.10 -3.21
N GLY A 202 -26.40 10.60 -2.75
CA GLY A 202 -26.21 12.01 -2.41
C GLY A 202 -26.81 12.45 -1.06
N LYS A 203 -27.45 11.54 -0.29
CA LYS A 203 -28.05 11.85 1.02
C LYS A 203 -27.40 11.11 2.19
N TYR A 204 -26.13 10.80 2.10
CA TYR A 204 -25.37 10.20 3.20
C TYR A 204 -23.91 10.69 3.20
N LEU A 205 -23.29 10.60 4.36
CA LEU A 205 -21.88 10.87 4.57
C LEU A 205 -21.15 9.55 4.88
N VAL A 206 -19.99 9.34 4.28
CA VAL A 206 -19.10 8.23 4.64
C VAL A 206 -18.00 8.76 5.57
N LEU A 207 -17.99 8.25 6.81
CA LEU A 207 -16.99 8.61 7.81
C LEU A 207 -15.95 7.50 7.93
N THR A 208 -14.68 7.81 7.66
CA THR A 208 -13.56 6.89 7.88
C THR A 208 -12.58 7.47 8.89
N ILE A 209 -12.26 6.72 9.94
CA ILE A 209 -11.33 7.12 11.00
C ILE A 209 -10.32 6.01 11.24
N ASN A 210 -9.02 6.31 11.06
CA ASN A 210 -7.94 5.37 11.37
C ASN A 210 -6.70 6.00 12.05
N ARG A 211 -6.78 7.26 12.47
CA ARG A 211 -5.67 7.95 13.13
C ARG A 211 -5.52 7.48 14.58
N LYS A 212 -4.43 6.78 14.89
CA LYS A 212 -4.16 6.24 16.24
C LYS A 212 -4.26 7.30 17.33
N VAL A 213 -3.71 8.50 17.09
CA VAL A 213 -3.74 9.61 18.05
C VAL A 213 -5.18 10.04 18.34
N LEU A 214 -6.03 10.19 17.32
CA LEU A 214 -7.43 10.54 17.50
C LEU A 214 -8.22 9.43 18.20
N LEU A 215 -7.99 8.18 17.82
CA LEU A 215 -8.64 7.02 18.45
C LEU A 215 -8.21 6.82 19.92
N ALA A 216 -7.03 7.30 20.31
CA ALA A 216 -6.54 7.26 21.69
C ALA A 216 -7.14 8.36 22.56
N ASP A 217 -7.54 9.49 21.97
CA ASP A 217 -8.11 10.65 22.67
C ASP A 217 -9.66 10.60 22.59
N ARG A 218 -10.28 10.03 23.63
CA ARG A 218 -11.73 9.83 23.68
C ARG A 218 -12.52 11.16 23.60
N ASP A 219 -12.02 12.19 24.26
CA ASP A 219 -12.76 13.47 24.35
C ASP A 219 -12.77 14.15 22.99
N LYS A 220 -11.63 14.17 22.30
CA LYS A 220 -11.56 14.70 20.94
C LYS A 220 -12.39 13.89 19.95
N LEU A 221 -12.35 12.54 20.06
CA LEU A 221 -13.13 11.68 19.19
C LEU A 221 -14.64 11.94 19.39
N ASN A 222 -15.10 11.97 20.64
CA ASN A 222 -16.51 12.22 20.97
C ASN A 222 -16.95 13.61 20.51
N ALA A 223 -16.12 14.65 20.73
CA ALA A 223 -16.43 15.99 20.25
C ALA A 223 -16.56 16.03 18.72
N LEU A 224 -15.67 15.35 18.00
CA LEU A 224 -15.74 15.24 16.54
C LEU A 224 -17.02 14.53 16.08
N LEU A 225 -17.34 13.38 16.67
CA LEU A 225 -18.54 12.59 16.33
C LEU A 225 -19.82 13.38 16.64
N PHE A 226 -19.85 14.10 17.77
CA PHE A 226 -20.99 14.95 18.13
C PHE A 226 -21.24 16.05 17.09
N VAL A 227 -20.20 16.74 16.64
CA VAL A 227 -20.31 17.77 15.60
C VAL A 227 -20.78 17.18 14.27
N ILE A 228 -20.21 16.03 13.87
CA ILE A 228 -20.61 15.35 12.62
C ILE A 228 -22.09 14.92 12.67
N ASP A 229 -22.55 14.33 13.79
CA ASP A 229 -23.94 13.92 13.95
C ASP A 229 -24.90 15.14 13.92
N ALA A 230 -24.55 16.20 14.64
CA ALA A 230 -25.35 17.43 14.67
C ALA A 230 -25.50 18.06 13.27
N GLU A 231 -24.43 18.17 12.51
CA GLU A 231 -24.48 18.75 11.16
C GLU A 231 -25.17 17.80 10.16
N ALA A 232 -24.99 16.50 10.30
CA ALA A 232 -25.68 15.51 9.45
C ALA A 232 -27.20 15.56 9.66
N ARG A 233 -27.64 15.61 10.93
CA ARG A 233 -29.09 15.77 11.27
C ARG A 233 -29.65 17.07 10.70
N LYS A 234 -28.93 18.17 10.84
CA LYS A 234 -29.32 19.47 10.31
C LYS A 234 -29.42 19.46 8.78
N ALA A 235 -28.51 18.75 8.11
CA ALA A 235 -28.54 18.58 6.66
C ALA A 235 -29.55 17.52 6.18
N GLY A 236 -30.17 16.74 7.08
CA GLY A 236 -31.08 15.65 6.74
C GLY A 236 -30.39 14.46 6.07
N VAL A 237 -29.10 14.24 6.36
CA VAL A 237 -28.33 13.13 5.78
C VAL A 237 -27.94 12.10 6.84
N LYS A 238 -27.80 10.85 6.44
CA LYS A 238 -27.33 9.75 7.29
C LYS A 238 -25.81 9.69 7.30
N VAL A 239 -25.22 9.27 8.43
CA VAL A 239 -23.76 9.00 8.52
C VAL A 239 -23.55 7.49 8.54
N ILE A 240 -22.68 6.99 7.68
CA ILE A 240 -22.24 5.60 7.65
C ILE A 240 -20.73 5.52 7.88
N ALA A 241 -20.32 4.65 8.80
CA ALA A 241 -18.93 4.53 9.18
C ALA A 241 -18.45 3.07 9.03
N PRO A 242 -17.71 2.73 7.97
CA PRO A 242 -17.08 1.42 7.81
C PRO A 242 -15.88 1.30 8.75
N LEU A 243 -16.14 0.96 10.01
CA LEU A 243 -15.11 0.87 11.06
C LEU A 243 -14.48 -0.53 11.09
N ARG A 244 -13.16 -0.58 11.32
CA ARG A 244 -12.38 -1.82 11.46
C ARG A 244 -11.41 -1.72 12.64
N GLY A 245 -11.09 -2.87 13.25
CA GLY A 245 -10.11 -2.98 14.35
C GLY A 245 -10.41 -2.03 15.51
N LYS A 246 -9.43 -1.29 15.98
CA LYS A 246 -9.54 -0.40 17.16
C LYS A 246 -10.63 0.69 17.02
N ALA A 247 -10.99 1.07 15.82
CA ALA A 247 -12.09 2.01 15.60
C ALA A 247 -13.45 1.35 15.84
N LEU A 248 -13.58 0.05 15.56
CA LEU A 248 -14.79 -0.73 15.86
C LEU A 248 -15.00 -0.90 17.36
N ASP A 249 -13.95 -1.17 18.11
CA ASP A 249 -13.99 -1.35 19.58
C ASP A 249 -14.48 -0.10 20.31
N ARG A 250 -14.38 1.07 19.68
CA ARG A 250 -14.86 2.35 20.20
C ARG A 250 -16.30 2.70 19.84
N LYS A 251 -16.97 1.85 19.05
CA LYS A 251 -18.35 2.02 18.59
C LYS A 251 -19.38 2.08 19.73
N SER A 252 -19.07 1.47 20.88
CA SER A 252 -19.97 1.44 22.05
C SER A 252 -20.07 2.78 22.81
N VAL A 253 -19.52 3.85 22.27
CA VAL A 253 -19.45 5.18 22.92
C VAL A 253 -20.33 6.22 22.21
N VAL A 254 -21.07 5.81 21.18
CA VAL A 254 -22.03 6.68 20.44
C VAL A 254 -23.43 6.14 20.58
#